data_afe5e2e0a20ba49770965016c0e4fe4a
#
_entry.id   afe5e2e0a20ba49770965016c0e4fe4a
#
_cell.length_a   1.000
_cell.length_b   1.000
_cell.length_c   1.000
_cell.angle_alpha   90.00
_cell.angle_beta   90.00
_cell.angle_gamma   90.00
#
_symmetry.space_group_name_H-M   'P 1'
#
loop_
_entity.id
_entity.type
_entity.pdbx_description
1 polymer ?
#
loop_
_entity_poly.entity_id
_entity_poly.type
_entity_poly.pdbx_seq_one_letter_code
_entity_poly.pdbx_strand_id
1 'polypeptide(L)'
;MKKVLALTMALAMVAACFAGCGNSSSSTSTTAAAATTAAAGETAAAPAEGTGSIKIGMSGPLTGGASAYGLAVKAGMEVAVEEINAKGGLQIEFNAQDDEADGEKAVSAYNVLKDWGMQVMAGQVTTGAALAVAPESVADNMFNLTPSASAEALATTGANIFQMCFTDPNQGASAAELVSTKYEGAKVGIIYDSSDDYSTGLYNGFSAKATELGAEIVATTSFTADNKADLSTQVTKCQEAGADLVFLPIYYTEASQILTYANRIGYTPKFFGCDGMDGILTVEGFDTSLAEGLTLMTPFDANASDEATQSFVGKFKEKMNGLVPNQFAADGYDVIYAIYDALNAAGITGTESASDICDALEAQFATMTVDGLTGSGMHWDENGMISKAPAAVVIENGVYVPMA
;
A
#
# COMPACT_ATOMS: atom_id res chain seq x y z
N MET A 1 -13.92 -48.99 -24.23
CA MET A 1 -13.38 -50.25 -23.67
C MET A 1 -12.71 -49.88 -22.35
N LYS A 2 -13.45 -50.06 -21.22
CA LYS A 2 -13.14 -51.01 -20.11
C LYS A 2 -11.72 -50.81 -19.54
N LYS A 3 -11.47 -50.49 -18.24
CA LYS A 3 -12.05 -51.02 -16.99
C LYS A 3 -11.74 -50.09 -15.82
N VAL A 4 -12.69 -49.85 -14.99
CA VAL A 4 -12.85 -49.79 -13.56
C VAL A 4 -11.90 -50.67 -12.76
N LEU A 5 -11.33 -50.18 -11.66
CA LEU A 5 -11.18 -51.00 -10.44
C LEU A 5 -11.12 -50.09 -9.20
N ALA A 6 -12.13 -50.24 -8.35
CA ALA A 6 -12.19 -49.79 -6.98
C ALA A 6 -11.59 -50.85 -6.05
N LEU A 7 -10.99 -50.42 -4.93
CA LEU A 7 -10.86 -51.30 -3.77
C LEU A 7 -10.96 -50.47 -2.46
N THR A 8 -11.87 -50.97 -1.64
CA THR A 8 -12.34 -50.49 -0.34
C THR A 8 -11.64 -51.17 0.84
N MET A 9 -11.82 -50.55 2.06
CA MET A 9 -11.73 -51.12 3.43
C MET A 9 -10.32 -51.17 4.06
N ALA A 10 -10.13 -50.90 5.36
CA ALA A 10 -10.95 -51.16 6.53
C ALA A 10 -10.58 -50.32 7.76
N LEU A 11 -11.59 -50.17 8.60
CA LEU A 11 -11.71 -49.63 9.94
C LEU A 11 -10.95 -50.51 10.99
N ALA A 12 -10.36 -49.86 12.04
CA ALA A 12 -10.23 -50.51 13.35
C ALA A 12 -10.21 -49.45 14.49
N MET A 13 -11.26 -49.44 15.30
CA MET A 13 -11.35 -48.85 16.62
C MET A 13 -10.63 -49.73 17.66
N VAL A 14 -9.98 -49.09 18.66
CA VAL A 14 -9.85 -49.65 20.01
C VAL A 14 -9.99 -48.54 21.04
N ALA A 15 -11.03 -48.63 21.86
CA ALA A 15 -11.22 -47.89 23.10
C ALA A 15 -10.72 -48.72 24.26
N ALA A 16 -10.11 -48.10 25.25
CA ALA A 16 -10.06 -48.65 26.61
C ALA A 16 -9.96 -47.54 27.65
N CYS A 17 -11.00 -47.47 28.48
CA CYS A 17 -11.10 -46.77 29.76
C CYS A 17 -10.18 -47.40 30.81
N PHE A 18 -9.72 -46.64 31.78
CA PHE A 18 -9.88 -47.03 33.21
C PHE A 18 -9.71 -45.84 34.14
N ALA A 19 -10.62 -45.76 35.09
CA ALA A 19 -10.73 -44.79 36.18
C ALA A 19 -9.86 -45.23 37.37
N GLY A 20 -9.52 -44.27 38.24
CA GLY A 20 -8.91 -44.55 39.54
C GLY A 20 -9.02 -43.34 40.47
N CYS A 21 -9.94 -43.45 41.43
CA CYS A 21 -10.17 -42.53 42.55
C CYS A 21 -9.21 -42.73 43.73
N GLY A 22 -9.12 -41.70 44.59
CA GLY A 22 -8.76 -41.82 46.01
C GLY A 22 -7.73 -40.79 46.46
N ASN A 23 -7.98 -39.98 47.30
CA ASN A 23 -8.61 -39.61 48.55
C ASN A 23 -7.62 -38.92 49.50
N SER A 24 -8.01 -37.77 49.98
CA SER A 24 -7.78 -37.09 51.26
C SER A 24 -6.50 -37.31 52.09
N SER A 25 -5.88 -36.24 52.54
CA SER A 25 -5.83 -35.91 54.00
C SER A 25 -5.21 -34.55 54.29
N SER A 26 -5.84 -33.84 55.16
CA SER A 26 -5.55 -32.59 55.84
C SER A 26 -4.35 -32.69 56.82
N SER A 27 -3.61 -31.60 57.01
CA SER A 27 -3.21 -31.17 58.36
C SER A 27 -2.71 -29.71 58.34
N THR A 28 -3.18 -29.06 59.35
CA THR A 28 -3.12 -27.70 59.84
C THR A 28 -1.77 -27.24 60.42
N SER A 29 -1.67 -25.90 60.46
CA SER A 29 -1.01 -25.00 61.46
C SER A 29 0.44 -24.63 61.11
N THR A 30 0.95 -23.43 61.34
CA THR A 30 0.62 -22.24 62.14
C THR A 30 1.55 -21.10 61.76
N THR A 31 0.99 -19.91 61.74
CA THR A 31 1.51 -18.55 62.01
C THR A 31 3.02 -18.31 62.15
N ALA A 32 3.49 -17.29 61.32
CA ALA A 32 4.27 -16.18 61.89
C ALA A 32 4.24 -15.00 60.88
N ALA A 33 3.86 -13.84 61.42
CA ALA A 33 3.83 -12.56 60.74
C ALA A 33 5.22 -11.93 60.66
N ALA A 34 5.54 -11.32 59.55
CA ALA A 34 6.48 -10.19 59.48
C ALA A 34 6.08 -9.28 58.34
N ALA A 35 5.77 -8.06 58.69
CA ALA A 35 5.49 -6.96 57.76
C ALA A 35 6.78 -6.52 57.06
N THR A 36 6.70 -6.12 55.78
CA THR A 36 7.05 -4.74 55.36
C THR A 36 7.18 -4.61 53.87
N THR A 37 6.73 -3.46 53.43
CA THR A 37 7.00 -2.66 52.23
C THR A 37 6.35 -3.10 50.94
N ALA A 38 5.33 -2.31 50.60
CA ALA A 38 4.72 -2.17 49.30
C ALA A 38 5.75 -1.70 48.27
N ALA A 39 5.96 -2.52 47.23
CA ALA A 39 6.40 -2.06 45.93
C ALA A 39 5.17 -2.15 45.00
N ALA A 40 4.80 -1.03 44.44
CA ALA A 40 3.77 -0.97 43.41
C ALA A 40 4.26 -1.79 42.19
N GLY A 41 3.72 -2.98 42.06
CA GLY A 41 3.85 -3.76 40.85
C GLY A 41 2.79 -3.29 39.88
N GLU A 42 3.21 -2.78 38.74
CA GLU A 42 2.35 -2.68 37.57
C GLU A 42 1.77 -4.07 37.30
N THR A 43 0.48 -4.20 37.53
CA THR A 43 -0.28 -5.34 37.04
C THR A 43 -0.37 -5.20 35.53
N ALA A 44 0.49 -5.92 34.83
CA ALA A 44 0.23 -6.22 33.43
C ALA A 44 -1.17 -6.87 33.35
N ALA A 45 -2.09 -6.21 32.66
CA ALA A 45 -3.41 -6.76 32.41
C ALA A 45 -3.24 -8.11 31.71
N ALA A 46 -3.86 -9.15 32.26
CA ALA A 46 -3.93 -10.44 31.56
C ALA A 46 -4.63 -10.23 30.21
N PRO A 47 -4.22 -10.95 29.16
CA PRO A 47 -4.92 -10.89 27.87
C PRO A 47 -6.38 -11.23 28.09
N ALA A 48 -7.28 -10.41 27.56
CA ALA A 48 -8.71 -10.68 27.59
C ALA A 48 -8.97 -11.97 26.79
N GLU A 49 -9.46 -13.02 27.44
CA GLU A 49 -9.94 -14.22 26.76
C GLU A 49 -11.18 -13.85 25.93
N GLY A 50 -11.11 -14.09 24.59
CA GLY A 50 -12.29 -14.05 23.71
C GLY A 50 -12.49 -12.77 22.92
N THR A 51 -11.45 -12.23 22.30
CA THR A 51 -11.64 -11.25 21.21
C THR A 51 -11.98 -11.99 19.92
N GLY A 52 -13.01 -11.50 19.20
CA GLY A 52 -13.41 -12.03 17.91
C GLY A 52 -12.36 -11.80 16.82
N SER A 53 -12.72 -12.06 15.57
CA SER A 53 -11.91 -11.70 14.41
C SER A 53 -12.61 -10.60 13.60
N ILE A 54 -11.80 -9.77 12.94
CA ILE A 54 -12.25 -8.78 11.98
C ILE A 54 -11.81 -9.21 10.57
N LYS A 55 -12.71 -9.11 9.59
CA LYS A 55 -12.43 -9.47 8.21
C LYS A 55 -12.04 -8.23 7.41
N ILE A 56 -10.76 -8.15 7.06
CA ILE A 56 -10.21 -7.06 6.24
C ILE A 56 -9.99 -7.57 4.83
N GLY A 57 -10.64 -6.93 3.86
CA GLY A 57 -10.48 -7.22 2.44
C GLY A 57 -9.53 -6.25 1.75
N MET A 58 -8.85 -6.72 0.72
CA MET A 58 -8.01 -5.91 -0.18
C MET A 58 -8.33 -6.30 -1.62
N SER A 59 -8.39 -5.34 -2.54
CA SER A 59 -8.20 -5.62 -3.97
C SER A 59 -7.08 -4.76 -4.55
N GLY A 60 -6.40 -5.32 -5.54
CA GLY A 60 -5.28 -4.68 -6.21
C GLY A 60 -4.76 -5.55 -7.33
N PRO A 61 -3.88 -5.02 -8.20
CA PRO A 61 -3.31 -5.79 -9.30
C PRO A 61 -2.34 -6.84 -8.77
N LEU A 62 -2.80 -8.08 -8.64
CA LEU A 62 -1.93 -9.21 -8.27
C LEU A 62 -1.32 -9.87 -9.51
N THR A 63 -1.88 -9.57 -10.69
CA THR A 63 -1.36 -9.96 -12.00
C THR A 63 -1.37 -8.77 -12.97
N GLY A 64 -0.79 -8.94 -14.17
CA GLY A 64 -0.75 -7.89 -15.19
C GLY A 64 0.37 -6.86 -15.02
N GLY A 65 0.28 -5.76 -15.77
CA GLY A 65 1.35 -4.77 -15.92
C GLY A 65 1.62 -3.89 -14.70
N ALA A 66 0.72 -3.87 -13.71
CA ALA A 66 0.85 -3.13 -12.46
C ALA A 66 1.06 -4.05 -11.23
N SER A 67 1.36 -5.34 -11.47
CA SER A 67 1.37 -6.35 -10.40
C SER A 67 2.44 -6.11 -9.33
N ALA A 68 3.51 -5.38 -9.63
CA ALA A 68 4.51 -5.04 -8.63
C ALA A 68 3.92 -4.23 -7.46
N TYR A 69 2.92 -3.37 -7.72
CA TYR A 69 2.24 -2.61 -6.66
C TYR A 69 1.38 -3.52 -5.79
N GLY A 70 0.44 -4.25 -6.41
CA GLY A 70 -0.53 -5.08 -5.66
C GLY A 70 0.13 -6.19 -4.86
N LEU A 71 1.15 -6.84 -5.42
CA LEU A 71 1.92 -7.88 -4.71
C LEU A 71 2.71 -7.30 -3.53
N ALA A 72 3.28 -6.10 -3.68
CA ALA A 72 3.99 -5.42 -2.60
C ALA A 72 3.04 -5.00 -1.47
N VAL A 73 1.90 -4.35 -1.79
CA VAL A 73 0.86 -4.00 -0.83
C VAL A 73 0.37 -5.23 -0.07
N LYS A 74 -0.02 -6.29 -0.80
CA LYS A 74 -0.49 -7.54 -0.20
C LYS A 74 0.53 -8.11 0.78
N ALA A 75 1.79 -8.19 0.38
CA ALA A 75 2.84 -8.75 1.23
C ALA A 75 3.11 -7.87 2.47
N GLY A 76 3.09 -6.54 2.32
CA GLY A 76 3.19 -5.61 3.45
C GLY A 76 2.03 -5.77 4.44
N MET A 77 0.80 -5.84 3.94
CA MET A 77 -0.39 -6.10 4.75
C MET A 77 -0.30 -7.44 5.48
N GLU A 78 0.12 -8.50 4.79
CA GLU A 78 0.28 -9.83 5.40
C GLU A 78 1.34 -9.85 6.50
N VAL A 79 2.44 -9.09 6.37
CA VAL A 79 3.44 -8.94 7.45
C VAL A 79 2.80 -8.30 8.68
N ALA A 80 2.05 -7.21 8.50
CA ALA A 80 1.34 -6.54 9.60
C ALA A 80 0.31 -7.45 10.27
N VAL A 81 -0.50 -8.17 9.49
CA VAL A 81 -1.50 -9.13 9.99
C VAL A 81 -0.85 -10.23 10.82
N GLU A 82 0.25 -10.82 10.35
CA GLU A 82 0.99 -11.84 11.07
C GLU A 82 1.53 -11.31 12.42
N GLU A 83 2.08 -10.10 12.42
CA GLU A 83 2.57 -9.45 13.64
C GLU A 83 1.48 -9.16 14.65
N ILE A 84 0.35 -8.63 14.19
CA ILE A 84 -0.81 -8.30 15.02
C ILE A 84 -1.40 -9.57 15.61
N ASN A 85 -1.64 -10.57 14.80
CA ASN A 85 -2.21 -11.84 15.24
C ASN A 85 -1.31 -12.58 16.23
N ALA A 86 0.01 -12.48 16.08
CA ALA A 86 0.96 -13.04 17.03
C ALA A 86 0.94 -12.38 18.41
N LYS A 87 0.51 -11.11 18.50
CA LYS A 87 0.39 -10.40 19.79
C LYS A 87 -0.85 -10.84 20.59
N GLY A 88 -1.81 -11.53 19.97
CA GLY A 88 -3.12 -11.83 20.56
C GLY A 88 -4.05 -10.61 20.54
N GLY A 89 -5.24 -10.75 21.17
CA GLY A 89 -6.27 -9.72 21.10
C GLY A 89 -7.19 -9.89 19.89
N LEU A 90 -7.73 -8.79 19.34
CA LEU A 90 -8.57 -8.80 18.14
C LEU A 90 -7.75 -9.38 16.98
N GLN A 91 -8.23 -10.48 16.40
CA GLN A 91 -7.55 -11.16 15.30
C GLN A 91 -8.00 -10.59 13.96
N ILE A 92 -7.12 -10.62 12.96
CA ILE A 92 -7.43 -10.20 11.59
C ILE A 92 -7.50 -11.43 10.69
N GLU A 93 -8.64 -11.61 10.00
CA GLU A 93 -8.76 -12.47 8.84
C GLU A 93 -8.57 -11.60 7.60
N PHE A 94 -7.59 -11.92 6.77
CA PHE A 94 -7.23 -11.12 5.60
C PHE A 94 -7.51 -11.87 4.30
N ASN A 95 -8.12 -11.19 3.31
CA ASN A 95 -8.41 -11.75 2.00
C ASN A 95 -8.07 -10.71 0.91
N ALA A 96 -7.25 -11.11 -0.06
CA ALA A 96 -6.85 -10.28 -1.18
C ALA A 96 -7.39 -10.83 -2.50
N GLN A 97 -7.96 -9.96 -3.32
CA GLN A 97 -8.50 -10.28 -4.65
C GLN A 97 -7.73 -9.53 -5.74
N ASP A 98 -7.55 -10.16 -6.89
CA ASP A 98 -6.92 -9.57 -8.05
C ASP A 98 -7.91 -8.71 -8.84
N ASP A 99 -7.56 -7.45 -9.11
CA ASP A 99 -8.35 -6.54 -9.95
C ASP A 99 -7.62 -6.17 -11.25
N GLU A 100 -6.40 -6.63 -11.44
CA GLU A 100 -5.56 -6.36 -12.61
C GLU A 100 -5.43 -4.85 -12.96
N ALA A 101 -5.65 -3.94 -12.00
CA ALA A 101 -5.78 -2.49 -12.17
C ALA A 101 -6.92 -2.08 -13.13
N ASP A 102 -7.98 -2.89 -13.21
CA ASP A 102 -9.15 -2.69 -14.05
C ASP A 102 -10.38 -2.37 -13.20
N GLY A 103 -11.11 -1.29 -13.52
CA GLY A 103 -12.23 -0.84 -12.72
C GLY A 103 -13.40 -1.83 -12.64
N GLU A 104 -13.73 -2.56 -13.73
CA GLU A 104 -14.82 -3.54 -13.73
C GLU A 104 -14.45 -4.77 -12.89
N LYS A 105 -13.17 -5.20 -12.97
CA LYS A 105 -12.65 -6.28 -12.14
C LYS A 105 -12.57 -5.87 -10.68
N ALA A 106 -12.21 -4.63 -10.38
CA ALA A 106 -12.16 -4.11 -9.03
C ALA A 106 -13.55 -4.12 -8.35
N VAL A 107 -14.62 -3.71 -9.06
CA VAL A 107 -16.01 -3.83 -8.57
C VAL A 107 -16.38 -5.30 -8.36
N SER A 108 -15.97 -6.20 -9.26
CA SER A 108 -16.19 -7.63 -9.09
C SER A 108 -15.47 -8.20 -7.87
N ALA A 109 -14.20 -7.82 -7.67
CA ALA A 109 -13.39 -8.21 -6.52
C ALA A 109 -13.98 -7.71 -5.19
N TYR A 110 -14.45 -6.45 -5.16
CA TYR A 110 -15.15 -5.87 -4.01
C TYR A 110 -16.39 -6.70 -3.64
N ASN A 111 -17.21 -7.09 -4.60
CA ASN A 111 -18.40 -7.91 -4.34
C ASN A 111 -18.03 -9.33 -3.84
N VAL A 112 -16.96 -9.95 -4.34
CA VAL A 112 -16.45 -11.22 -3.81
C VAL A 112 -16.02 -11.07 -2.35
N LEU A 113 -15.38 -9.97 -1.98
CA LEU A 113 -14.98 -9.68 -0.60
C LEU A 113 -16.20 -9.44 0.30
N LYS A 114 -17.24 -8.75 -0.19
CA LYS A 114 -18.53 -8.62 0.53
C LYS A 114 -19.18 -9.98 0.79
N ASP A 115 -19.24 -10.85 -0.21
CA ASP A 115 -19.80 -12.20 -0.08
C ASP A 115 -19.01 -13.07 0.91
N TRP A 116 -17.69 -12.84 1.04
CA TRP A 116 -16.85 -13.46 2.06
C TRP A 116 -17.16 -12.92 3.48
N GLY A 117 -17.87 -11.80 3.57
CA GLY A 117 -18.24 -11.14 4.82
C GLY A 117 -17.21 -10.11 5.29
N MET A 118 -16.55 -9.42 4.37
CA MET A 118 -15.65 -8.30 4.66
C MET A 118 -16.32 -7.25 5.54
N GLN A 119 -15.60 -6.75 6.52
CA GLN A 119 -16.05 -5.72 7.46
C GLN A 119 -15.32 -4.38 7.28
N VAL A 120 -14.10 -4.42 6.73
CA VAL A 120 -13.28 -3.23 6.44
C VAL A 120 -12.56 -3.46 5.11
N MET A 121 -12.53 -2.45 4.26
CA MET A 121 -11.75 -2.46 3.01
C MET A 121 -10.40 -1.76 3.21
N ALA A 122 -9.33 -2.46 2.89
CA ALA A 122 -7.94 -1.96 2.87
C ALA A 122 -7.43 -1.92 1.41
N GLY A 123 -7.87 -0.96 0.66
CA GLY A 123 -7.49 -0.89 -0.75
C GLY A 123 -8.67 -0.43 -1.55
N GLN A 124 -8.65 -0.14 -2.78
CA GLN A 124 -7.85 -0.58 -3.92
C GLN A 124 -6.45 0.07 -3.95
N VAL A 125 -5.58 -0.52 -4.79
CA VAL A 125 -4.19 -0.07 -4.94
C VAL A 125 -4.03 1.02 -6.00
N THR A 126 -4.73 0.90 -7.15
CA THR A 126 -4.64 1.86 -8.25
C THR A 126 -5.83 2.83 -8.27
N THR A 127 -5.59 4.05 -8.71
CA THR A 127 -6.57 5.13 -8.74
C THR A 127 -7.83 4.76 -9.55
N GLY A 128 -7.69 4.25 -10.77
CA GLY A 128 -8.84 3.88 -11.59
C GLY A 128 -9.72 2.78 -10.97
N ALA A 129 -9.10 1.77 -10.33
CA ALA A 129 -9.81 0.73 -9.60
C ALA A 129 -10.56 1.30 -8.38
N ALA A 130 -9.91 2.18 -7.62
CA ALA A 130 -10.49 2.81 -6.45
C ALA A 130 -11.68 3.72 -6.80
N LEU A 131 -11.56 4.54 -7.84
CA LEU A 131 -12.66 5.39 -8.33
C LEU A 131 -13.87 4.56 -8.79
N ALA A 132 -13.64 3.40 -9.39
CA ALA A 132 -14.73 2.50 -9.80
C ALA A 132 -15.47 1.87 -8.62
N VAL A 133 -14.75 1.55 -7.52
CA VAL A 133 -15.33 0.91 -6.32
C VAL A 133 -15.92 1.93 -5.35
N ALA A 134 -15.42 3.16 -5.34
CA ALA A 134 -15.82 4.18 -4.35
C ALA A 134 -17.35 4.36 -4.22
N PRO A 135 -18.16 4.43 -5.30
CA PRO A 135 -19.63 4.54 -5.18
C PRO A 135 -20.27 3.35 -4.46
N GLU A 136 -19.76 2.13 -4.69
CA GLU A 136 -20.25 0.92 -4.01
C GLU A 136 -19.91 0.94 -2.52
N SER A 137 -18.66 1.32 -2.18
CA SER A 137 -18.19 1.45 -0.80
C SER A 137 -19.02 2.49 -0.01
N VAL A 138 -19.34 3.61 -0.64
CA VAL A 138 -20.23 4.64 -0.05
C VAL A 138 -21.65 4.12 0.15
N ALA A 139 -22.21 3.46 -0.86
CA ALA A 139 -23.59 2.93 -0.78
C ALA A 139 -23.74 1.85 0.31
N ASP A 140 -22.70 1.07 0.54
CA ASP A 140 -22.68 0.01 1.56
C ASP A 140 -22.30 0.51 2.96
N ASN A 141 -21.93 1.77 3.13
CA ASN A 141 -21.30 2.30 4.34
C ASN A 141 -20.12 1.40 4.79
N MET A 142 -19.20 1.11 3.87
CA MET A 142 -18.03 0.28 4.07
C MET A 142 -16.80 1.19 4.22
N PHE A 143 -16.15 1.16 5.38
CA PHE A 143 -14.89 1.89 5.58
C PHE A 143 -13.84 1.43 4.57
N ASN A 144 -13.21 2.37 3.89
CA ASN A 144 -12.18 2.11 2.89
C ASN A 144 -10.95 2.99 3.10
N LEU A 145 -9.81 2.38 3.39
CA LEU A 145 -8.50 3.03 3.45
C LEU A 145 -7.62 2.51 2.33
N THR A 146 -7.41 3.32 1.29
CA THR A 146 -6.49 2.92 0.21
C THR A 146 -5.04 3.14 0.60
N PRO A 147 -4.12 2.18 0.29
CA PRO A 147 -2.69 2.37 0.50
C PRO A 147 -2.08 3.39 -0.47
N SER A 148 -2.56 3.47 -1.72
CA SER A 148 -1.83 4.14 -2.79
C SER A 148 -2.67 4.77 -3.90
N ALA A 149 -3.99 4.58 -3.91
CA ALA A 149 -4.84 5.28 -4.88
C ALA A 149 -4.93 6.77 -4.50
N SER A 150 -4.35 7.63 -5.32
CA SER A 150 -3.91 8.99 -4.97
C SER A 150 -4.74 10.13 -5.55
N ALA A 151 -5.78 9.83 -6.36
CA ALA A 151 -6.65 10.87 -6.89
C ALA A 151 -7.39 11.63 -5.78
N GLU A 152 -7.35 12.96 -5.81
CA GLU A 152 -8.08 13.84 -4.89
C GLU A 152 -9.60 13.59 -4.95
N ALA A 153 -10.11 13.17 -6.10
CA ALA A 153 -11.53 12.86 -6.29
C ALA A 153 -12.03 11.74 -5.38
N LEU A 154 -11.17 10.80 -4.96
CA LEU A 154 -11.54 9.73 -4.02
C LEU A 154 -11.98 10.29 -2.67
N ALA A 155 -11.18 11.18 -2.10
CA ALA A 155 -11.44 11.82 -0.81
C ALA A 155 -12.76 12.62 -0.77
N THR A 156 -13.26 13.04 -1.93
CA THR A 156 -14.51 13.80 -2.04
C THR A 156 -15.74 12.94 -2.40
N THR A 157 -15.57 11.63 -2.58
CA THR A 157 -16.65 10.72 -2.97
C THR A 157 -17.54 10.35 -1.77
N GLY A 158 -16.98 10.17 -0.58
CA GLY A 158 -17.73 9.86 0.64
C GLY A 158 -16.85 9.97 1.89
N ALA A 159 -17.49 10.19 3.03
CA ALA A 159 -16.83 10.36 4.33
C ALA A 159 -16.10 9.09 4.81
N ASN A 160 -16.47 7.94 4.28
CA ASN A 160 -15.94 6.62 4.61
C ASN A 160 -14.70 6.22 3.80
N ILE A 161 -14.16 7.12 2.94
CA ILE A 161 -13.00 6.85 2.09
C ILE A 161 -11.80 7.68 2.56
N PHE A 162 -10.71 6.99 2.84
CA PHE A 162 -9.46 7.57 3.33
C PHE A 162 -8.28 7.11 2.48
N GLN A 163 -7.24 7.96 2.41
CA GLN A 163 -6.01 7.68 1.66
C GLN A 163 -4.81 7.61 2.61
N MET A 164 -3.96 6.59 2.47
CA MET A 164 -2.67 6.50 3.18
C MET A 164 -1.53 7.16 2.39
N CYS A 165 -1.74 7.43 1.11
CA CYS A 165 -0.78 8.09 0.22
C CYS A 165 -1.08 9.60 0.07
N PHE A 166 -0.09 10.36 -0.35
CA PHE A 166 -0.26 11.76 -0.76
C PHE A 166 -1.06 11.85 -2.07
N THR A 167 -1.75 12.97 -2.29
CA THR A 167 -2.60 13.14 -3.49
C THR A 167 -1.78 13.47 -4.75
N ASP A 168 -2.34 13.16 -5.92
CA ASP A 168 -1.72 13.46 -7.22
C ASP A 168 -1.37 14.94 -7.41
N PRO A 169 -2.26 15.92 -7.10
CA PRO A 169 -1.91 17.32 -7.21
C PRO A 169 -0.75 17.73 -6.30
N ASN A 170 -0.71 17.20 -5.06
CA ASN A 170 0.37 17.48 -4.12
C ASN A 170 1.71 16.90 -4.62
N GLN A 171 1.70 15.66 -5.08
CA GLN A 171 2.88 15.01 -5.63
C GLN A 171 3.39 15.70 -6.90
N GLY A 172 2.48 16.03 -7.83
CA GLY A 172 2.82 16.76 -9.05
C GLY A 172 3.42 18.13 -8.76
N ALA A 173 2.83 18.90 -7.82
CA ALA A 173 3.37 20.19 -7.41
C ALA A 173 4.76 20.07 -6.77
N SER A 174 4.94 19.10 -5.86
CA SER A 174 6.24 18.84 -5.23
C SER A 174 7.31 18.41 -6.24
N ALA A 175 6.93 17.63 -7.25
CA ALA A 175 7.83 17.28 -8.35
C ALA A 175 8.28 18.52 -9.15
N ALA A 176 7.37 19.47 -9.42
CA ALA A 176 7.71 20.72 -10.10
C ALA A 176 8.65 21.62 -9.26
N GLU A 177 8.42 21.67 -7.95
CA GLU A 177 9.32 22.38 -7.02
C GLU A 177 10.73 21.77 -7.01
N LEU A 178 10.80 20.44 -6.99
CA LEU A 178 12.06 19.73 -7.05
C LEU A 178 12.80 19.96 -8.38
N VAL A 179 12.08 19.91 -9.50
CA VAL A 179 12.65 20.22 -10.83
C VAL A 179 13.20 21.64 -10.85
N SER A 180 12.46 22.62 -10.33
CA SER A 180 12.92 24.02 -10.31
C SER A 180 14.15 24.24 -9.44
N THR A 181 14.35 23.45 -8.38
CA THR A 181 15.46 23.62 -7.43
C THR A 181 16.68 22.76 -7.75
N LYS A 182 16.49 21.51 -8.18
CA LYS A 182 17.57 20.54 -8.43
C LYS A 182 17.99 20.49 -9.91
N TYR A 183 17.13 20.93 -10.81
CA TYR A 183 17.35 20.92 -12.26
C TYR A 183 17.09 22.31 -12.86
N GLU A 184 17.59 23.34 -12.19
CA GLU A 184 17.40 24.74 -12.61
C GLU A 184 17.78 24.96 -14.09
N GLY A 185 16.88 25.58 -14.85
CA GLY A 185 17.06 25.85 -16.27
C GLY A 185 16.84 24.65 -17.20
N ALA A 186 16.36 23.51 -16.67
CA ALA A 186 16.04 22.35 -17.49
C ALA A 186 14.89 22.66 -18.47
N LYS A 187 15.02 22.13 -19.69
CA LYS A 187 13.94 22.10 -20.70
C LYS A 187 13.12 20.83 -20.50
N VAL A 188 11.92 21.00 -19.98
CA VAL A 188 11.08 19.88 -19.57
C VAL A 188 10.22 19.37 -20.71
N GLY A 189 10.35 18.08 -21.02
CA GLY A 189 9.36 17.31 -21.77
C GLY A 189 8.43 16.59 -20.80
N ILE A 190 7.16 16.40 -21.19
CA ILE A 190 6.19 15.64 -20.39
C ILE A 190 5.58 14.54 -21.26
N ILE A 191 5.54 13.30 -20.74
CA ILE A 191 4.85 12.18 -21.36
C ILE A 191 3.91 11.58 -20.32
N TYR A 192 2.59 11.59 -20.60
CA TYR A 192 1.58 11.12 -19.65
C TYR A 192 0.50 10.27 -20.32
N ASP A 193 -0.23 9.47 -19.54
CA ASP A 193 -1.41 8.74 -20.01
C ASP A 193 -2.66 9.61 -19.81
N SER A 194 -3.24 10.09 -20.92
CA SER A 194 -4.43 10.94 -20.87
C SER A 194 -5.74 10.18 -20.64
N SER A 195 -5.70 8.87 -20.56
CA SER A 195 -6.84 8.00 -20.23
C SER A 195 -6.82 7.46 -18.80
N ASP A 196 -5.80 7.81 -18.03
CA ASP A 196 -5.62 7.39 -16.64
C ASP A 196 -5.75 8.58 -15.68
N ASP A 197 -6.61 8.46 -14.66
CA ASP A 197 -6.90 9.55 -13.72
C ASP A 197 -5.69 9.91 -12.86
N TYR A 198 -4.90 8.93 -12.42
CA TYR A 198 -3.65 9.13 -11.70
C TYR A 198 -2.67 9.96 -12.53
N SER A 199 -2.36 9.50 -13.74
CA SER A 199 -1.42 10.16 -14.64
C SER A 199 -1.85 11.59 -14.97
N THR A 200 -3.14 11.80 -15.21
CA THR A 200 -3.73 13.12 -15.51
C THR A 200 -3.69 14.03 -14.28
N GLY A 201 -3.97 13.52 -13.08
CA GLY A 201 -3.90 14.27 -11.82
C GLY A 201 -2.50 14.80 -11.54
N LEU A 202 -1.49 13.94 -11.66
CA LEU A 202 -0.08 14.31 -11.53
C LEU A 202 0.37 15.35 -12.58
N TYR A 203 0.01 15.11 -13.86
CA TYR A 203 0.31 16.04 -14.94
C TYR A 203 -0.27 17.43 -14.69
N ASN A 204 -1.51 17.51 -14.23
CA ASN A 204 -2.17 18.78 -13.93
C ASN A 204 -1.48 19.50 -12.76
N GLY A 205 -1.20 18.80 -11.66
CA GLY A 205 -0.49 19.36 -10.51
C GLY A 205 0.90 19.88 -10.87
N PHE A 206 1.68 19.07 -11.59
CA PHE A 206 3.00 19.45 -12.08
C PHE A 206 2.94 20.68 -12.99
N SER A 207 2.06 20.67 -14.01
CA SER A 207 2.00 21.72 -15.04
C SER A 207 1.55 23.06 -14.45
N ALA A 208 0.61 23.04 -13.50
CA ALA A 208 0.17 24.23 -12.81
C ALA A 208 1.32 24.87 -12.01
N LYS A 209 2.01 24.05 -11.19
CA LYS A 209 3.12 24.52 -10.35
C LYS A 209 4.35 24.90 -11.16
N ALA A 210 4.70 24.13 -12.19
CA ALA A 210 5.77 24.44 -13.11
C ALA A 210 5.57 25.80 -13.81
N THR A 211 4.32 26.11 -14.20
CA THR A 211 3.95 27.41 -14.77
C THR A 211 4.14 28.54 -13.76
N GLU A 212 3.69 28.34 -12.51
CA GLU A 212 3.87 29.31 -11.40
C GLU A 212 5.35 29.61 -11.17
N LEU A 213 6.20 28.58 -11.20
CA LEU A 213 7.65 28.68 -10.98
C LEU A 213 8.43 29.16 -12.21
N GLY A 214 7.77 29.32 -13.38
CA GLY A 214 8.40 29.75 -14.62
C GLY A 214 9.30 28.70 -15.27
N ALA A 215 9.05 27.39 -15.03
CA ALA A 215 9.79 26.31 -15.66
C ALA A 215 9.55 26.26 -17.18
N GLU A 216 10.57 25.93 -17.97
CA GLU A 216 10.49 25.85 -19.45
C GLU A 216 9.97 24.47 -19.87
N ILE A 217 8.64 24.34 -20.08
CA ILE A 217 8.03 23.15 -20.68
C ILE A 217 8.11 23.26 -22.20
N VAL A 218 8.99 22.47 -22.84
CA VAL A 218 9.23 22.52 -24.30
C VAL A 218 8.39 21.54 -25.09
N ALA A 219 7.89 20.47 -24.44
CA ALA A 219 7.00 19.48 -25.06
C ALA A 219 6.04 18.91 -24.05
N THR A 220 4.78 18.74 -24.45
CA THR A 220 3.79 17.93 -23.72
C THR A 220 3.17 16.95 -24.72
N THR A 221 3.21 15.68 -24.38
CA THR A 221 2.68 14.63 -25.25
C THR A 221 2.02 13.54 -24.40
N SER A 222 1.01 12.88 -24.96
CA SER A 222 0.26 11.86 -24.25
C SER A 222 0.11 10.59 -25.07
N PHE A 223 -0.28 9.54 -24.36
CA PHE A 223 -0.77 8.29 -24.92
C PHE A 223 -2.07 7.91 -24.20
N THR A 224 -2.67 6.80 -24.58
CA THR A 224 -3.86 6.23 -23.94
C THR A 224 -3.68 4.72 -23.77
N ALA A 225 -4.54 4.07 -23.01
CA ALA A 225 -4.56 2.62 -22.85
C ALA A 225 -4.56 1.87 -24.18
N ASP A 226 -5.20 2.44 -25.23
CA ASP A 226 -5.31 1.81 -26.56
C ASP A 226 -4.00 1.83 -27.37
N ASN A 227 -3.08 2.74 -27.06
CA ASN A 227 -1.84 2.93 -27.87
C ASN A 227 -0.55 2.87 -27.04
N LYS A 228 -0.62 2.47 -25.77
CA LYS A 228 0.55 2.38 -24.88
C LYS A 228 1.57 1.30 -25.22
N ALA A 229 1.29 0.46 -26.21
CA ALA A 229 2.21 -0.57 -26.67
C ALA A 229 3.43 -0.03 -27.44
N ASP A 230 3.37 1.19 -27.99
CA ASP A 230 4.47 1.86 -28.67
C ASP A 230 4.48 3.36 -28.36
N LEU A 231 5.42 3.77 -27.54
CA LEU A 231 5.62 5.15 -27.07
C LEU A 231 6.73 5.89 -27.84
N SER A 232 7.18 5.35 -28.95
CA SER A 232 8.28 5.90 -29.76
C SER A 232 8.02 7.33 -30.23
N THR A 233 6.78 7.63 -30.62
CA THR A 233 6.35 8.96 -31.07
C THR A 233 6.48 10.00 -29.95
N GLN A 234 6.08 9.67 -28.75
CA GLN A 234 6.12 10.57 -27.58
C GLN A 234 7.56 10.92 -27.22
N VAL A 235 8.43 9.92 -27.15
CA VAL A 235 9.86 10.11 -26.88
C VAL A 235 10.53 10.95 -27.95
N THR A 236 10.27 10.65 -29.24
CA THR A 236 10.84 11.39 -30.36
C THR A 236 10.44 12.87 -30.33
N LYS A 237 9.18 13.19 -29.99
CA LYS A 237 8.72 14.58 -29.84
C LYS A 237 9.46 15.33 -28.72
N CYS A 238 9.73 14.70 -27.59
CA CYS A 238 10.53 15.30 -26.52
C CYS A 238 11.96 15.56 -26.99
N GLN A 239 12.59 14.62 -27.71
CA GLN A 239 13.92 14.77 -28.27
C GLN A 239 13.98 15.92 -29.28
N GLU A 240 13.04 15.97 -30.25
CA GLU A 240 12.98 17.02 -31.26
C GLU A 240 12.73 18.41 -30.69
N ALA A 241 12.00 18.51 -29.58
CA ALA A 241 11.79 19.75 -28.84
C ALA A 241 13.03 20.17 -28.01
N GLY A 242 14.03 19.32 -27.92
CA GLY A 242 15.26 19.58 -27.16
C GLY A 242 15.08 19.50 -25.64
N ALA A 243 14.14 18.68 -25.16
CA ALA A 243 13.99 18.43 -23.75
C ALA A 243 15.24 17.71 -23.20
N ASP A 244 15.79 18.22 -22.09
CA ASP A 244 16.93 17.63 -21.37
C ASP A 244 16.53 16.98 -20.05
N LEU A 245 15.26 17.20 -19.64
CA LEU A 245 14.57 16.47 -18.58
C LEU A 245 13.21 16.01 -19.12
N VAL A 246 12.84 14.75 -18.84
CA VAL A 246 11.50 14.22 -19.19
C VAL A 246 10.78 13.81 -17.91
N PHE A 247 9.68 14.50 -17.63
CA PHE A 247 8.78 14.16 -16.54
C PHE A 247 7.78 13.08 -17.00
N LEU A 248 7.70 12.01 -16.22
CA LEU A 248 6.94 10.80 -16.51
C LEU A 248 5.94 10.51 -15.37
N PRO A 249 4.80 11.20 -15.31
CA PRO A 249 3.73 10.89 -14.36
C PRO A 249 2.93 9.67 -14.83
N ILE A 250 3.55 8.50 -14.85
CA ILE A 250 3.03 7.25 -15.41
C ILE A 250 3.50 6.05 -14.60
N TYR A 251 2.96 4.87 -14.88
CA TYR A 251 3.39 3.63 -14.25
C TYR A 251 4.71 3.09 -14.82
N TYR A 252 5.39 2.26 -14.01
CA TYR A 252 6.74 1.76 -14.29
C TYR A 252 6.85 0.95 -15.58
N THR A 253 5.79 0.26 -15.99
CA THR A 253 5.80 -0.55 -17.23
C THR A 253 5.98 0.31 -18.47
N GLU A 254 5.19 1.35 -18.63
CA GLU A 254 5.27 2.31 -19.72
C GLU A 254 6.58 3.12 -19.65
N ALA A 255 7.00 3.48 -18.44
CA ALA A 255 8.28 4.16 -18.23
C ALA A 255 9.46 3.31 -18.70
N SER A 256 9.48 2.01 -18.41
CA SER A 256 10.55 1.11 -18.86
C SER A 256 10.67 1.04 -20.38
N GLN A 257 9.53 1.11 -21.09
CA GLN A 257 9.49 1.19 -22.57
C GLN A 257 10.06 2.51 -23.08
N ILE A 258 9.72 3.64 -22.42
CA ILE A 258 10.23 4.98 -22.77
C ILE A 258 11.75 5.02 -22.59
N LEU A 259 12.28 4.57 -21.47
CA LEU A 259 13.72 4.53 -21.19
C LEU A 259 14.44 3.65 -22.20
N THR A 260 13.89 2.48 -22.51
CA THR A 260 14.44 1.54 -23.50
C THR A 260 14.49 2.17 -24.90
N TYR A 261 13.41 2.84 -25.30
CA TYR A 261 13.36 3.49 -26.61
C TYR A 261 14.31 4.69 -26.68
N ALA A 262 14.35 5.53 -25.66
CA ALA A 262 15.26 6.68 -25.60
C ALA A 262 16.73 6.23 -25.75
N ASN A 263 17.14 5.19 -25.02
CA ASN A 263 18.47 4.60 -25.16
C ASN A 263 18.73 4.12 -26.60
N ARG A 264 17.77 3.44 -27.22
CA ARG A 264 17.89 2.92 -28.60
C ARG A 264 18.16 4.00 -29.63
N ILE A 265 17.59 5.21 -29.44
CA ILE A 265 17.78 6.34 -30.37
C ILE A 265 18.91 7.28 -29.94
N GLY A 266 19.64 6.96 -28.87
CA GLY A 266 20.74 7.80 -28.34
C GLY A 266 20.23 9.09 -27.69
N TYR A 267 19.00 9.13 -27.20
CA TYR A 267 18.46 10.24 -26.43
C TYR A 267 18.63 10.00 -24.95
N THR A 268 19.39 10.86 -24.26
CA THR A 268 19.81 10.68 -22.89
C THR A 268 19.41 11.87 -22.00
N PRO A 269 18.12 12.18 -21.89
CA PRO A 269 17.65 13.20 -20.95
C PRO A 269 17.75 12.67 -19.51
N LYS A 270 17.58 13.56 -18.54
CA LYS A 270 17.22 13.13 -17.18
C LYS A 270 15.77 12.68 -17.18
N PHE A 271 15.48 11.56 -16.50
CA PHE A 271 14.12 11.11 -16.28
C PHE A 271 13.69 11.38 -14.85
N PHE A 272 12.48 11.87 -14.71
CA PHE A 272 11.88 12.17 -13.41
C PHE A 272 10.45 11.67 -13.38
N GLY A 273 10.08 10.87 -12.39
CA GLY A 273 8.76 10.30 -12.24
C GLY A 273 8.17 10.49 -10.85
N CYS A 274 7.01 9.93 -10.67
CA CYS A 274 6.27 9.94 -9.42
C CYS A 274 6.33 8.56 -8.75
N ASP A 275 5.49 8.31 -7.76
CA ASP A 275 5.44 7.03 -7.03
C ASP A 275 5.16 5.83 -7.95
N GLY A 276 4.41 6.02 -9.04
CA GLY A 276 4.21 4.99 -10.05
C GLY A 276 5.48 4.50 -10.76
N MET A 277 6.64 5.14 -10.55
CA MET A 277 7.93 4.61 -10.98
C MET A 277 8.47 3.53 -10.06
N ASP A 278 8.01 3.47 -8.81
CA ASP A 278 8.51 2.50 -7.85
C ASP A 278 8.05 1.08 -8.23
N GLY A 279 8.98 0.27 -8.62
CA GLY A 279 8.79 -1.04 -9.27
C GLY A 279 9.57 -1.18 -10.56
N ILE A 280 10.11 -0.09 -11.14
CA ILE A 280 10.83 -0.15 -12.43
C ILE A 280 12.01 -1.11 -12.43
N LEU A 281 12.68 -1.25 -11.29
CA LEU A 281 13.80 -2.19 -11.13
C LEU A 281 13.38 -3.67 -11.11
N THR A 282 12.08 -3.95 -11.06
CA THR A 282 11.53 -5.31 -11.01
C THR A 282 10.90 -5.76 -12.34
N VAL A 283 10.89 -4.90 -13.36
CA VAL A 283 10.29 -5.19 -14.66
C VAL A 283 11.04 -6.33 -15.36
N GLU A 284 10.33 -7.39 -15.67
CA GLU A 284 10.92 -8.55 -16.34
C GLU A 284 11.44 -8.17 -17.74
N GLY A 285 12.71 -8.50 -17.99
CA GLY A 285 13.36 -8.22 -19.29
C GLY A 285 13.81 -6.77 -19.49
N PHE A 286 13.59 -5.87 -18.54
CA PHE A 286 14.10 -4.51 -18.59
C PHE A 286 15.58 -4.47 -18.17
N ASP A 287 16.40 -3.76 -18.93
CA ASP A 287 17.78 -3.45 -18.53
C ASP A 287 17.77 -2.35 -17.47
N THR A 288 17.88 -2.73 -16.20
CA THR A 288 17.79 -1.81 -15.06
C THR A 288 18.92 -0.77 -15.05
N SER A 289 20.00 -0.96 -15.79
CA SER A 289 21.04 0.05 -15.94
C SER A 289 20.52 1.31 -16.67
N LEU A 290 19.44 1.22 -17.42
CA LEU A 290 18.78 2.35 -18.08
C LEU A 290 18.03 3.26 -17.10
N ALA A 291 17.74 2.77 -15.90
CA ALA A 291 17.13 3.55 -14.83
C ALA A 291 18.16 4.29 -13.96
N GLU A 292 19.46 4.18 -14.25
CA GLU A 292 20.48 4.89 -13.52
C GLU A 292 20.31 6.42 -13.64
N GLY A 293 20.25 7.12 -12.50
CA GLY A 293 19.96 8.55 -12.44
C GLY A 293 18.49 8.93 -12.57
N LEU A 294 17.56 7.98 -12.73
CA LEU A 294 16.14 8.23 -12.66
C LEU A 294 15.78 8.72 -11.25
N THR A 295 15.06 9.84 -11.19
CA THR A 295 14.51 10.37 -9.94
C THR A 295 13.04 10.01 -9.84
N LEU A 296 12.57 9.62 -8.65
CA LEU A 296 11.16 9.38 -8.38
C LEU A 296 10.74 9.86 -6.99
N MET A 297 9.45 10.10 -6.82
CA MET A 297 8.86 10.49 -5.55
C MET A 297 8.49 9.25 -4.75
N THR A 298 8.90 9.19 -3.48
CA THR A 298 8.52 8.11 -2.54
C THR A 298 8.65 8.60 -1.10
N PRO A 299 7.75 8.21 -0.19
CA PRO A 299 7.87 8.52 1.23
C PRO A 299 8.72 7.50 2.01
N PHE A 300 9.18 6.42 1.38
CA PHE A 300 9.80 5.27 2.06
C PHE A 300 11.24 5.04 1.61
N ASP A 301 12.12 4.83 2.61
CA ASP A 301 13.50 4.40 2.40
C ASP A 301 13.76 3.05 3.08
N ALA A 302 13.84 1.99 2.28
CA ALA A 302 14.13 0.63 2.77
C ALA A 302 15.53 0.49 3.43
N ASN A 303 16.42 1.48 3.27
CA ASN A 303 17.75 1.50 3.85
C ASN A 303 17.80 2.34 5.14
N ALA A 304 16.70 2.96 5.56
CA ALA A 304 16.64 3.70 6.83
C ALA A 304 17.07 2.81 8.00
N SER A 305 17.87 3.36 8.92
CA SER A 305 18.52 2.56 9.97
C SER A 305 17.71 2.36 11.23
N ASP A 306 16.49 2.89 11.29
CA ASP A 306 15.60 2.70 12.43
C ASP A 306 15.11 1.25 12.55
N GLU A 307 14.83 0.84 13.80
CA GLU A 307 14.50 -0.54 14.12
C GLU A 307 13.21 -1.03 13.44
N ALA A 308 12.19 -0.16 13.36
CA ALA A 308 10.90 -0.51 12.77
C ALA A 308 11.06 -0.82 11.28
N THR A 309 11.72 0.07 10.53
CA THR A 309 11.99 -0.14 9.10
C THR A 309 12.82 -1.41 8.88
N GLN A 310 13.89 -1.62 9.63
CA GLN A 310 14.75 -2.80 9.44
C GLN A 310 14.06 -4.11 9.82
N SER A 311 13.19 -4.11 10.84
CA SER A 311 12.34 -5.25 11.18
C SER A 311 11.37 -5.60 10.06
N PHE A 312 10.66 -4.60 9.54
CA PHE A 312 9.74 -4.76 8.39
C PHE A 312 10.47 -5.29 7.17
N VAL A 313 11.58 -4.65 6.77
CA VAL A 313 12.40 -5.06 5.62
C VAL A 313 12.86 -6.51 5.73
N GLY A 314 13.27 -6.95 6.93
CA GLY A 314 13.67 -8.32 7.18
C GLY A 314 12.53 -9.31 6.93
N LYS A 315 11.35 -9.09 7.50
CA LYS A 315 10.16 -9.95 7.36
C LYS A 315 9.61 -9.95 5.94
N PHE A 316 9.57 -8.79 5.30
CA PHE A 316 9.16 -8.68 3.90
C PHE A 316 10.08 -9.50 2.98
N LYS A 317 11.41 -9.40 3.16
CA LYS A 317 12.37 -10.20 2.39
C LYS A 317 12.19 -11.70 2.58
N GLU A 318 11.92 -12.14 3.80
CA GLU A 318 11.60 -13.55 4.07
C GLU A 318 10.35 -14.01 3.30
N LYS A 319 9.29 -13.20 3.32
CA LYS A 319 8.03 -13.46 2.62
C LYS A 319 8.17 -13.41 1.10
N MET A 320 8.95 -12.49 0.56
CA MET A 320 9.10 -12.20 -0.86
C MET A 320 10.42 -12.71 -1.48
N ASN A 321 10.99 -13.79 -0.93
CA ASN A 321 12.18 -14.46 -1.47
C ASN A 321 13.39 -13.54 -1.70
N GLY A 322 13.60 -12.58 -0.80
CA GLY A 322 14.72 -11.67 -0.83
C GLY A 322 14.46 -10.34 -1.55
N LEU A 323 13.27 -10.13 -2.10
CA LEU A 323 12.89 -8.84 -2.70
C LEU A 323 12.91 -7.73 -1.64
N VAL A 324 13.48 -6.59 -2.00
CA VAL A 324 13.46 -5.40 -1.15
C VAL A 324 12.08 -4.75 -1.22
N PRO A 325 11.45 -4.37 -0.09
CA PRO A 325 10.17 -3.68 -0.11
C PRO A 325 10.29 -2.29 -0.77
N ASN A 326 9.28 -1.92 -1.52
CA ASN A 326 9.06 -0.58 -2.02
C ASN A 326 8.05 0.18 -1.14
N GLN A 327 7.72 1.43 -1.49
CA GLN A 327 6.75 2.23 -0.71
C GLN A 327 5.37 1.55 -0.61
N PHE A 328 4.91 0.87 -1.65
CA PHE A 328 3.60 0.20 -1.65
C PHE A 328 3.51 -0.89 -0.58
N ALA A 329 4.61 -1.60 -0.36
CA ALA A 329 4.69 -2.57 0.73
C ALA A 329 4.60 -1.88 2.11
N ALA A 330 5.28 -0.76 2.28
CA ALA A 330 5.26 0.01 3.52
C ALA A 330 3.89 0.68 3.75
N ASP A 331 3.28 1.25 2.71
CA ASP A 331 1.92 1.80 2.80
C ASP A 331 0.89 0.73 3.19
N GLY A 332 0.98 -0.48 2.60
CA GLY A 332 0.13 -1.61 2.97
C GLY A 332 0.28 -2.03 4.44
N TYR A 333 1.51 -2.04 4.95
CA TYR A 333 1.80 -2.29 6.35
C TYR A 333 1.17 -1.23 7.26
N ASP A 334 1.38 0.06 6.95
CA ASP A 334 0.84 1.19 7.70
C ASP A 334 -0.70 1.21 7.69
N VAL A 335 -1.35 0.86 6.56
CA VAL A 335 -2.81 0.73 6.43
C VAL A 335 -3.37 -0.25 7.47
N ILE A 336 -2.80 -1.45 7.57
CA ILE A 336 -3.29 -2.47 8.51
C ILE A 336 -3.10 -2.02 9.95
N TYR A 337 -1.97 -1.40 10.29
CA TYR A 337 -1.75 -0.89 11.65
C TYR A 337 -2.67 0.28 11.98
N ALA A 338 -2.89 1.23 11.07
CA ALA A 338 -3.81 2.35 11.28
C ALA A 338 -5.26 1.86 11.51
N ILE A 339 -5.73 0.92 10.71
CA ILE A 339 -7.05 0.28 10.88
C ILE A 339 -7.12 -0.44 12.24
N TYR A 340 -6.11 -1.24 12.57
CA TYR A 340 -6.08 -2.01 13.83
C TYR A 340 -6.09 -1.13 15.08
N ASP A 341 -5.30 -0.06 15.07
CA ASP A 341 -5.24 0.90 16.16
C ASP A 341 -6.56 1.63 16.34
N ALA A 342 -7.20 2.03 15.24
CA ALA A 342 -8.52 2.65 15.24
C ALA A 342 -9.62 1.70 15.76
N LEU A 343 -9.61 0.42 15.34
CA LEU A 343 -10.53 -0.62 15.82
C LEU A 343 -10.41 -0.82 17.34
N ASN A 344 -9.17 -0.90 17.84
CA ASN A 344 -8.93 -1.03 19.28
C ASN A 344 -9.37 0.21 20.06
N ALA A 345 -9.07 1.41 19.54
CA ALA A 345 -9.47 2.67 20.17
C ALA A 345 -11.00 2.82 20.22
N ALA A 346 -11.71 2.33 19.22
CA ALA A 346 -13.16 2.30 19.15
C ALA A 346 -13.79 1.17 20.00
N GLY A 347 -12.98 0.23 20.52
CA GLY A 347 -13.46 -0.91 21.31
C GLY A 347 -14.20 -1.97 20.48
N ILE A 348 -13.89 -2.08 19.21
CA ILE A 348 -14.47 -3.07 18.29
C ILE A 348 -14.01 -4.48 18.68
N THR A 349 -14.96 -5.41 18.66
CA THR A 349 -14.74 -6.81 19.08
C THR A 349 -14.77 -7.81 17.92
N GLY A 350 -15.14 -7.34 16.72
CA GLY A 350 -15.28 -8.15 15.48
C GLY A 350 -16.66 -8.77 15.30
N THR A 351 -17.61 -8.49 16.20
CA THR A 351 -19.00 -8.97 16.10
C THR A 351 -19.95 -7.92 15.51
N GLU A 352 -19.49 -6.70 15.37
CA GLU A 352 -20.22 -5.55 14.86
C GLU A 352 -20.43 -5.67 13.34
N SER A 353 -21.48 -5.04 12.83
CA SER A 353 -21.71 -4.97 11.37
C SER A 353 -20.64 -4.10 10.69
N ALA A 354 -20.41 -4.32 9.40
CA ALA A 354 -19.49 -3.48 8.61
C ALA A 354 -19.86 -2.00 8.69
N SER A 355 -21.15 -1.67 8.67
CA SER A 355 -21.65 -0.30 8.79
C SER A 355 -21.38 0.32 10.17
N ASP A 356 -21.58 -0.42 11.27
CA ASP A 356 -21.26 0.09 12.62
C ASP A 356 -19.75 0.29 12.80
N ILE A 357 -18.94 -0.59 12.20
CA ILE A 357 -17.48 -0.46 12.19
C ILE A 357 -17.07 0.76 11.36
N CYS A 358 -17.70 0.99 10.22
CA CYS A 358 -17.45 2.16 9.39
C CYS A 358 -17.64 3.46 10.17
N ASP A 359 -18.80 3.64 10.80
CA ASP A 359 -19.10 4.83 11.61
C ASP A 359 -18.09 5.02 12.75
N ALA A 360 -17.66 3.92 13.38
CA ALA A 360 -16.67 3.96 14.44
C ALA A 360 -15.27 4.35 13.93
N LEU A 361 -14.85 3.80 12.78
CA LEU A 361 -13.56 4.12 12.17
C LEU A 361 -13.51 5.56 11.64
N GLU A 362 -14.56 6.05 10.98
CA GLU A 362 -14.66 7.46 10.57
C GLU A 362 -14.42 8.40 11.76
N ALA A 363 -15.06 8.12 12.91
CA ALA A 363 -14.89 8.93 14.11
C ALA A 363 -13.45 8.90 14.66
N GLN A 364 -12.75 7.76 14.55
CA GLN A 364 -11.35 7.65 14.99
C GLN A 364 -10.42 8.36 14.01
N PHE A 365 -10.56 8.13 12.71
CA PHE A 365 -9.72 8.73 11.67
C PHE A 365 -9.82 10.25 11.62
N ALA A 366 -10.96 10.82 12.01
CA ALA A 366 -11.14 12.27 12.12
C ALA A 366 -10.24 12.94 13.19
N THR A 367 -9.66 12.18 14.12
CA THR A 367 -8.93 12.75 15.27
C THR A 367 -7.61 12.04 15.58
N MET A 368 -7.38 10.85 15.04
CA MET A 368 -6.18 10.09 15.33
C MET A 368 -4.95 10.63 14.63
N THR A 369 -3.81 10.33 15.22
CA THR A 369 -2.49 10.55 14.62
C THR A 369 -1.74 9.24 14.64
N VAL A 370 -1.04 8.92 13.56
CA VAL A 370 -0.29 7.67 13.41
C VAL A 370 1.18 7.94 13.08
N ASP A 371 2.03 7.08 13.61
CA ASP A 371 3.42 6.93 13.18
C ASP A 371 3.53 5.60 12.44
N GLY A 372 4.13 5.63 11.26
CA GLY A 372 4.30 4.45 10.41
C GLY A 372 5.65 4.43 9.73
N LEU A 373 5.84 3.46 8.86
CA LEU A 373 7.05 3.32 8.04
C LEU A 373 7.18 4.45 7.00
N THR A 374 6.05 5.03 6.61
CA THR A 374 5.97 6.02 5.52
C THR A 374 5.81 7.45 6.03
N GLY A 375 5.81 7.67 7.34
CA GLY A 375 5.75 9.00 7.94
C GLY A 375 5.50 8.97 9.44
N SER A 376 5.70 10.12 10.07
CA SER A 376 5.48 10.33 11.50
C SER A 376 4.49 11.46 11.73
N GLY A 377 3.65 11.35 12.76
CA GLY A 377 2.64 12.35 13.08
C GLY A 377 1.58 12.53 11.99
N MET A 378 1.36 11.49 11.19
CA MET A 378 0.39 11.53 10.11
C MET A 378 -1.03 11.58 10.65
N HIS A 379 -1.87 12.41 10.03
CA HIS A 379 -3.29 12.56 10.37
C HIS A 379 -4.08 12.85 9.09
N TRP A 380 -5.38 12.61 9.13
CA TRP A 380 -6.27 12.86 8.01
C TRP A 380 -7.02 14.17 8.19
N ASP A 381 -7.26 14.87 7.10
CA ASP A 381 -8.13 16.04 7.05
C ASP A 381 -9.62 15.64 6.96
N GLU A 382 -10.50 16.63 6.90
CA GLU A 382 -11.94 16.45 6.79
C GLU A 382 -12.41 15.73 5.52
N ASN A 383 -11.53 15.60 4.53
CA ASN A 383 -11.79 14.89 3.28
C ASN A 383 -11.15 13.49 3.23
N GLY A 384 -10.50 13.03 4.31
CA GLY A 384 -9.83 11.74 4.33
C GLY A 384 -8.46 11.71 3.63
N MET A 385 -7.86 12.88 3.35
CA MET A 385 -6.51 13.00 2.80
C MET A 385 -5.47 13.06 3.92
N ILE A 386 -4.40 12.28 3.79
CA ILE A 386 -3.36 12.22 4.82
C ILE A 386 -2.36 13.38 4.72
N SER A 387 -1.85 13.84 5.85
CA SER A 387 -0.82 14.89 5.97
C SER A 387 0.61 14.41 5.65
N LYS A 388 0.75 13.49 4.70
CA LYS A 388 2.03 12.93 4.27
C LYS A 388 2.67 13.81 3.20
N ALA A 389 3.96 14.14 3.37
CA ALA A 389 4.71 14.89 2.37
C ALA A 389 5.49 13.93 1.45
N PRO A 390 5.47 14.18 0.11
CA PRO A 390 6.31 13.42 -0.79
C PRO A 390 7.79 13.73 -0.53
N ALA A 391 8.62 12.69 -0.59
CA ALA A 391 10.08 12.79 -0.63
C ALA A 391 10.58 12.29 -1.99
N ALA A 392 11.86 12.44 -2.29
CA ALA A 392 12.43 11.99 -3.55
C ALA A 392 13.64 11.11 -3.34
N VAL A 393 13.77 10.13 -4.21
CA VAL A 393 14.97 9.29 -4.32
C VAL A 393 15.49 9.32 -5.75
N VAL A 394 16.79 9.02 -5.91
CA VAL A 394 17.43 8.78 -7.20
C VAL A 394 17.93 7.33 -7.24
N ILE A 395 17.85 6.70 -8.40
CA ILE A 395 18.44 5.37 -8.59
C ILE A 395 19.95 5.54 -8.84
N GLU A 396 20.77 4.99 -7.94
CA GLU A 396 22.23 4.96 -8.05
C GLU A 396 22.73 3.53 -7.81
N ASN A 397 23.53 3.00 -8.75
CA ASN A 397 24.04 1.63 -8.70
C ASN A 397 22.93 0.56 -8.52
N GLY A 398 21.75 0.83 -9.11
CA GLY A 398 20.59 -0.07 -9.07
C GLY A 398 19.86 -0.11 -7.74
N VAL A 399 20.05 0.88 -6.85
CA VAL A 399 19.31 1.01 -5.58
C VAL A 399 18.75 2.43 -5.43
N TYR A 400 17.70 2.57 -4.66
CA TYR A 400 17.12 3.87 -4.33
C TYR A 400 17.96 4.57 -3.26
N VAL A 401 18.33 5.82 -3.52
CA VAL A 401 19.11 6.67 -2.64
C VAL A 401 18.34 7.97 -2.38
N PRO A 402 18.09 8.35 -1.12
CA PRO A 402 17.39 9.59 -0.80
C PRO A 402 18.08 10.80 -1.41
N MET A 403 17.32 11.70 -2.04
CA MET A 403 17.82 12.98 -2.52
C MET A 403 17.91 13.97 -1.36
N ALA A 404 19.13 14.49 -1.11
CA ALA A 404 19.41 15.46 -0.06
C ALA A 404 18.94 16.90 -0.44
#